data_aedc7aec1c4a330e5df84510ed5bc786
#
_entry.id   aedc7aec1c4a330e5df84510ed5bc786
#
_cell.length_a   1.000
_cell.length_b   1.000
_cell.length_c   1.000
_cell.angle_alpha   90.00
_cell.angle_beta   90.00
_cell.angle_gamma   90.00
#
_symmetry.space_group_name_H-M   'P 1'
#
loop_
_entity.id
_entity.type
_entity.pdbx_description
1 polymer ?
#
loop_
_entity_poly.entity_id
_entity_poly.type
_entity_poly.pdbx_seq_one_letter_code
_entity_poly.pdbx_strand_id
1 'polypeptide(L)'
;MGICEEDLAWLTLSRSPGLGAAMLGSALARAGSAAALVHAEDRWQEQAGISPAAREYLRQPLPPTAAQLRWLDGARHRIVPFVHPEYPQLLRAIGDPPIALFTAGNLQALGEPRLAAVGSRNPTQSGSDTAFEFARALAERGLTIVSGL
;
A
#
# COMPACT_ATOMS: atom_id res chain seq x y z
N MET A 1 1.47 13.02 -14.60
CA MET A 1 0.76 11.83 -15.12
C MET A 1 -0.59 11.89 -14.46
N GLY A 2 -1.69 11.96 -15.19
CA GLY A 2 -3.01 12.12 -14.59
C GLY A 2 -3.44 10.88 -13.82
N ILE A 3 -4.38 11.05 -12.86
CA ILE A 3 -5.00 9.97 -12.10
C ILE A 3 -5.71 9.03 -13.09
N CYS A 4 -5.39 7.74 -13.06
CA CYS A 4 -6.06 6.76 -13.91
C CYS A 4 -7.17 6.01 -13.15
N GLU A 5 -8.01 5.31 -13.90
CA GLU A 5 -9.12 4.53 -13.33
C GLU A 5 -8.61 3.43 -12.40
N GLU A 6 -7.48 2.82 -12.72
CA GLU A 6 -6.84 1.79 -11.91
C GLU A 6 -6.38 2.34 -10.53
N ASP A 7 -5.84 3.58 -10.47
CA ASP A 7 -5.48 4.23 -9.21
C ASP A 7 -6.71 4.45 -8.32
N LEU A 8 -7.83 4.88 -8.91
CA LEU A 8 -9.08 5.07 -8.19
C LEU A 8 -9.66 3.75 -7.69
N ALA A 9 -9.53 2.70 -8.49
CA ALA A 9 -9.96 1.36 -8.10
C ALA A 9 -9.14 0.83 -6.92
N TRP A 10 -7.81 0.97 -6.95
CA TRP A 10 -6.96 0.58 -5.82
C TRP A 10 -7.26 1.38 -4.56
N LEU A 11 -7.52 2.68 -4.69
CA LEU A 11 -7.97 3.51 -3.58
C LEU A 11 -9.30 3.00 -3.00
N THR A 12 -10.23 2.58 -3.85
CA THR A 12 -11.52 2.02 -3.45
C THR A 12 -11.34 0.69 -2.73
N LEU A 13 -10.58 -0.24 -3.31
CA LEU A 13 -10.31 -1.55 -2.72
C LEU A 13 -9.61 -1.44 -1.37
N SER A 14 -8.66 -0.50 -1.22
CA SER A 14 -7.93 -0.31 0.05
C SER A 14 -8.81 0.17 1.21
N ARG A 15 -9.99 0.71 0.93
CA ARG A 15 -10.97 1.15 1.92
C ARG A 15 -12.10 0.13 2.14
N SER A 16 -12.11 -0.93 1.34
CA SER A 16 -13.15 -1.96 1.42
C SER A 16 -12.95 -2.83 2.68
N PRO A 17 -14.00 -3.03 3.49
CA PRO A 17 -13.91 -3.81 4.70
C PRO A 17 -13.68 -5.30 4.39
N GLY A 18 -12.78 -5.95 5.13
CA GLY A 18 -12.59 -7.42 5.05
C GLY A 18 -12.03 -7.92 3.72
N LEU A 19 -11.34 -7.07 2.96
CA LEU A 19 -10.69 -7.43 1.71
C LEU A 19 -9.19 -7.68 1.97
N GLY A 20 -8.84 -8.93 2.24
CA GLY A 20 -7.44 -9.33 2.48
C GLY A 20 -6.66 -9.59 1.20
N ALA A 21 -5.31 -9.46 1.26
CA ALA A 21 -4.43 -9.57 0.11
C ALA A 21 -4.50 -10.94 -0.60
N ALA A 22 -4.61 -12.04 0.15
CA ALA A 22 -4.67 -13.39 -0.44
C ALA A 22 -5.92 -13.59 -1.30
N MET A 23 -7.08 -13.18 -0.79
CA MET A 23 -8.35 -13.25 -1.53
C MET A 23 -8.32 -12.31 -2.74
N LEU A 24 -7.86 -11.07 -2.53
CA LEU A 24 -7.77 -10.09 -3.58
C LEU A 24 -6.85 -10.54 -4.73
N GLY A 25 -5.72 -11.18 -4.43
CA GLY A 25 -4.82 -11.71 -5.45
C GLY A 25 -5.52 -12.72 -6.39
N SER A 26 -6.31 -13.64 -5.83
CA SER A 26 -7.09 -14.61 -6.60
C SER A 26 -8.19 -13.94 -7.43
N ALA A 27 -8.89 -12.96 -6.86
CA ALA A 27 -9.93 -12.22 -7.55
C ALA A 27 -9.37 -11.37 -8.70
N LEU A 28 -8.22 -10.69 -8.49
CA LEU A 28 -7.54 -9.91 -9.53
C LEU A 28 -7.02 -10.78 -10.69
N ALA A 29 -6.47 -11.96 -10.39
CA ALA A 29 -6.02 -12.89 -11.44
C ALA A 29 -7.16 -13.30 -12.38
N ARG A 30 -8.40 -13.31 -11.90
CA ARG A 30 -9.61 -13.61 -12.68
C ARG A 30 -10.21 -12.37 -13.36
N ALA A 31 -10.18 -11.22 -12.68
CA ALA A 31 -10.74 -9.97 -13.19
C ALA A 31 -9.83 -9.28 -14.21
N GLY A 32 -8.52 -9.48 -14.11
CA GLY A 32 -7.50 -8.86 -14.96
C GLY A 32 -7.02 -7.49 -14.47
N SER A 33 -7.84 -6.71 -13.75
CA SER A 33 -7.46 -5.41 -13.17
C SER A 33 -8.28 -5.08 -11.94
N ALA A 34 -7.82 -4.08 -11.15
CA ALA A 34 -8.60 -3.59 -10.01
C ALA A 34 -9.86 -2.87 -10.47
N ALA A 35 -9.79 -2.09 -11.54
CA ALA A 35 -10.94 -1.43 -12.12
C ALA A 35 -12.02 -2.45 -12.55
N ALA A 36 -11.63 -3.50 -13.27
CA ALA A 36 -12.55 -4.55 -13.67
C ALA A 36 -13.20 -5.26 -12.45
N LEU A 37 -12.44 -5.48 -11.37
CA LEU A 37 -12.96 -6.08 -10.14
C LEU A 37 -13.97 -5.19 -9.44
N VAL A 38 -13.68 -3.88 -9.33
CA VAL A 38 -14.58 -2.90 -8.69
C VAL A 38 -15.91 -2.81 -9.45
N HIS A 39 -15.87 -2.85 -10.79
CA HIS A 39 -17.04 -2.74 -11.65
C HIS A 39 -17.71 -4.09 -11.99
N ALA A 40 -17.17 -5.20 -11.47
CA ALA A 40 -17.76 -6.51 -11.70
C ALA A 40 -19.15 -6.64 -11.08
N GLU A 41 -20.01 -7.44 -11.71
CA GLU A 41 -21.33 -7.76 -11.16
C GLU A 41 -21.22 -8.43 -9.78
N ASP A 42 -22.18 -8.15 -8.91
CA ASP A 42 -22.21 -8.70 -7.54
C ASP A 42 -22.09 -10.23 -7.50
N ARG A 43 -22.79 -10.91 -8.41
CA ARG A 43 -22.71 -12.38 -8.52
C ARG A 43 -21.30 -12.87 -8.86
N TRP A 44 -20.59 -12.14 -9.72
CA TRP A 44 -19.20 -12.47 -10.05
C TRP A 44 -18.28 -12.25 -8.85
N GLN A 45 -18.45 -11.12 -8.15
CA GLN A 45 -17.69 -10.81 -6.93
C GLN A 45 -17.91 -11.86 -5.85
N GLU A 46 -19.14 -12.35 -5.68
CA GLU A 46 -19.47 -13.45 -4.77
C GLU A 46 -18.73 -14.74 -5.14
N GLN A 47 -18.77 -15.14 -6.40
CA GLN A 47 -18.06 -16.32 -6.90
C GLN A 47 -16.53 -16.18 -6.82
N ALA A 48 -16.02 -14.96 -6.80
CA ALA A 48 -14.61 -14.65 -6.56
C ALA A 48 -14.22 -14.70 -5.07
N GLY A 49 -15.19 -14.91 -4.15
CA GLY A 49 -14.97 -15.00 -2.72
C GLY A 49 -14.97 -13.64 -1.99
N ILE A 50 -15.39 -12.56 -2.67
CA ILE A 50 -15.49 -11.23 -2.05
C ILE A 50 -16.57 -11.27 -0.96
N SER A 51 -16.21 -10.83 0.25
CA SER A 51 -17.12 -10.87 1.40
C SER A 51 -18.37 -10.04 1.17
N PRO A 52 -19.52 -10.37 1.80
CA PRO A 52 -20.75 -9.56 1.69
C PRO A 52 -20.53 -8.10 2.07
N ALA A 53 -19.73 -7.82 3.11
CA ALA A 53 -19.43 -6.46 3.54
C ALA A 53 -18.62 -5.67 2.49
N ALA A 54 -17.65 -6.33 1.85
CA ALA A 54 -16.89 -5.72 0.76
C ALA A 54 -17.77 -5.46 -0.47
N ARG A 55 -18.61 -6.42 -0.86
CA ARG A 55 -19.55 -6.26 -1.99
C ARG A 55 -20.52 -5.12 -1.77
N GLU A 56 -21.08 -5.01 -0.56
CA GLU A 56 -21.96 -3.89 -0.21
C GLU A 56 -21.28 -2.54 -0.34
N TYR A 57 -20.03 -2.44 0.14
CA TYR A 57 -19.21 -1.24 -0.03
C TYR A 57 -18.92 -0.96 -1.52
N LEU A 58 -18.62 -1.98 -2.33
CA LEU A 58 -18.29 -1.81 -3.75
C LEU A 58 -19.49 -1.39 -4.60
N ARG A 59 -20.71 -1.67 -4.17
CA ARG A 59 -21.93 -1.16 -4.85
C ARG A 59 -22.07 0.36 -4.76
N GLN A 60 -21.67 0.95 -3.63
CA GLN A 60 -21.73 2.39 -3.39
C GLN A 60 -20.46 2.88 -2.67
N PRO A 61 -19.30 2.84 -3.35
CA PRO A 61 -18.05 3.22 -2.73
C PRO A 61 -18.06 4.72 -2.41
N LEU A 62 -17.48 5.06 -1.26
CA LEU A 62 -17.29 6.46 -0.91
C LEU A 62 -16.39 7.14 -1.96
N PRO A 63 -16.77 8.30 -2.48
CA PRO A 63 -15.95 9.03 -3.44
C PRO A 63 -14.58 9.38 -2.83
N PRO A 64 -13.53 9.52 -3.65
CA PRO A 64 -12.26 10.02 -3.18
C PRO A 64 -12.39 11.44 -2.62
N THR A 65 -11.71 11.71 -1.52
CA THR A 65 -11.64 13.08 -0.99
C THR A 65 -10.72 13.95 -1.85
N ALA A 66 -10.88 15.26 -1.78
CA ALA A 66 -10.00 16.21 -2.47
C ALA A 66 -8.51 16.03 -2.04
N ALA A 67 -8.25 15.64 -0.80
CA ALA A 67 -6.90 15.35 -0.32
C ALA A 67 -6.31 14.10 -0.98
N GLN A 68 -7.09 13.03 -1.13
CA GLN A 68 -6.66 11.80 -1.80
C GLN A 68 -6.38 12.03 -3.29
N LEU A 69 -7.25 12.81 -3.97
CA LEU A 69 -7.03 13.15 -5.39
C LEU A 69 -5.76 14.00 -5.55
N ARG A 70 -5.54 15.02 -4.71
CA ARG A 70 -4.28 15.80 -4.73
C ARG A 70 -3.06 14.93 -4.47
N TRP A 71 -3.19 13.95 -3.57
CA TRP A 71 -2.09 13.03 -3.28
C TRP A 71 -1.80 12.17 -4.52
N LEU A 72 -2.80 11.60 -5.16
CA LEU A 72 -2.64 10.76 -6.37
C LEU A 72 -2.03 11.53 -7.55
N ASP A 73 -2.29 12.83 -7.66
CA ASP A 73 -1.72 13.69 -8.72
C ASP A 73 -0.24 14.08 -8.47
N GLY A 74 0.32 13.71 -7.34
CA GLY A 74 1.71 14.01 -6.99
C GLY A 74 2.71 13.31 -7.91
N ALA A 75 3.69 14.05 -8.46
CA ALA A 75 4.62 13.57 -9.48
C ALA A 75 5.45 12.33 -9.10
N ARG A 76 5.67 12.11 -7.80
CA ARG A 76 6.41 10.96 -7.26
C ARG A 76 5.55 10.10 -6.32
N HIS A 77 4.23 10.23 -6.43
CA HIS A 77 3.30 9.40 -5.69
C HIS A 77 2.85 8.23 -6.55
N ARG A 78 2.79 7.05 -5.97
CA ARG A 78 2.36 5.82 -6.63
C ARG A 78 1.60 4.91 -5.68
N ILE A 79 0.68 4.15 -6.24
CA ILE A 79 0.10 2.99 -5.56
C ILE A 79 0.88 1.76 -6.02
N VAL A 80 1.41 0.99 -5.07
CA VAL A 80 2.10 -0.27 -5.31
C VAL A 80 1.23 -1.40 -4.78
N PRO A 81 0.45 -2.05 -5.64
CA PRO A 81 -0.44 -3.15 -5.26
C PRO A 81 0.33 -4.36 -4.72
N PHE A 82 -0.32 -5.15 -3.89
CA PHE A 82 0.22 -6.42 -3.36
C PHE A 82 0.71 -7.36 -4.47
N VAL A 83 0.05 -7.37 -5.62
CA VAL A 83 0.40 -8.20 -6.79
C VAL A 83 1.53 -7.60 -7.64
N HIS A 84 1.94 -6.35 -7.38
CA HIS A 84 2.97 -5.68 -8.16
C HIS A 84 4.36 -6.27 -7.87
N PRO A 85 5.24 -6.43 -8.89
CA PRO A 85 6.60 -6.97 -8.68
C PRO A 85 7.46 -6.18 -7.69
N GLU A 86 7.30 -4.86 -7.64
CA GLU A 86 8.03 -3.97 -6.71
C GLU A 86 7.46 -3.98 -5.27
N TYR A 87 6.37 -4.72 -5.01
CA TYR A 87 5.87 -4.84 -3.65
C TYR A 87 6.88 -5.60 -2.77
N PRO A 88 7.28 -5.06 -1.59
CA PRO A 88 8.33 -5.65 -0.77
C PRO A 88 8.03 -7.10 -0.37
N GLN A 89 8.93 -8.04 -0.72
CA GLN A 89 8.71 -9.47 -0.47
C GLN A 89 8.54 -9.80 1.02
N LEU A 90 9.33 -9.18 1.90
CA LEU A 90 9.22 -9.39 3.34
C LEU A 90 7.88 -8.91 3.89
N LEU A 91 7.34 -7.81 3.34
CA LEU A 91 6.02 -7.33 3.72
C LEU A 91 4.91 -8.22 3.17
N ARG A 92 5.11 -8.81 1.98
CA ARG A 92 4.17 -9.78 1.41
C ARG A 92 4.08 -11.07 2.24
N ALA A 93 5.14 -11.41 2.96
CA ALA A 93 5.23 -12.65 3.75
C ALA A 93 4.60 -12.56 5.15
N ILE A 94 4.16 -11.39 5.61
CA ILE A 94 3.44 -11.27 6.90
C ILE A 94 2.02 -11.85 6.80
N GLY A 95 1.41 -12.19 7.93
CA GLY A 95 0.11 -12.85 7.96
C GLY A 95 -1.05 -12.04 7.36
N ASP A 96 -1.00 -10.71 7.44
CA ASP A 96 -2.01 -9.80 6.88
C ASP A 96 -1.29 -8.60 6.20
N PRO A 97 -0.77 -8.81 4.98
CA PRO A 97 -0.09 -7.74 4.26
C PRO A 97 -1.09 -6.71 3.72
N PRO A 98 -0.74 -5.41 3.73
CA PRO A 98 -1.54 -4.39 3.06
C PRO A 98 -1.81 -4.74 1.60
N ILE A 99 -3.04 -4.56 1.13
CA ILE A 99 -3.40 -4.86 -0.27
C ILE A 99 -2.75 -3.91 -1.27
N ALA A 100 -2.36 -2.73 -0.83
CA ALA A 100 -1.61 -1.75 -1.61
C ALA A 100 -0.80 -0.83 -0.69
N LEU A 101 0.35 -0.37 -1.17
CA LEU A 101 1.15 0.67 -0.52
C LEU A 101 0.97 1.99 -1.26
N PHE A 102 0.70 3.04 -0.49
CA PHE A 102 0.69 4.42 -1.00
C PHE A 102 2.07 5.01 -0.76
N THR A 103 2.83 5.20 -1.81
CA THR A 103 4.24 5.58 -1.75
C THR A 103 4.47 6.97 -2.29
N ALA A 104 5.37 7.71 -1.66
CA ALA A 104 5.85 9.01 -2.12
C ALA A 104 7.37 9.00 -2.16
N GLY A 105 7.96 9.24 -3.33
CA GLY A 105 9.41 9.28 -3.48
C GLY A 105 9.99 8.19 -4.39
N ASN A 106 11.18 7.68 -4.02
CA ASN A 106 11.90 6.68 -4.82
C ASN A 106 11.52 5.26 -4.40
N LEU A 107 10.84 4.52 -5.29
CA LEU A 107 10.44 3.12 -5.04
C LEU A 107 11.63 2.16 -4.97
N GLN A 108 12.78 2.48 -5.57
CA GLN A 108 13.95 1.61 -5.52
C GLN A 108 14.39 1.34 -4.07
N ALA A 109 14.19 2.31 -3.16
CA ALA A 109 14.46 2.13 -1.74
C ALA A 109 13.68 0.96 -1.11
N LEU A 110 12.56 0.54 -1.70
CA LEU A 110 11.81 -0.64 -1.25
C LEU A 110 12.49 -1.96 -1.62
N GLY A 111 13.43 -1.98 -2.56
CA GLY A 111 14.20 -3.14 -2.98
C GLY A 111 15.54 -3.29 -2.27
N GLU A 112 16.08 -2.22 -1.70
CA GLU A 112 17.42 -2.19 -1.08
C GLU A 112 17.46 -2.91 0.28
N PRO A 113 18.65 -3.34 0.75
CA PRO A 113 18.81 -3.86 2.12
C PRO A 113 18.33 -2.84 3.16
N ARG A 114 17.50 -3.28 4.10
CA ARG A 114 16.81 -2.38 5.02
C ARG A 114 17.06 -2.75 6.48
N LEU A 115 17.13 -1.71 7.31
CA LEU A 115 17.21 -1.84 8.77
C LEU A 115 16.08 -1.04 9.40
N ALA A 116 15.30 -1.68 10.27
CA ALA A 116 14.26 -0.99 11.04
C ALA A 116 14.88 -0.27 12.24
N ALA A 117 14.63 1.04 12.34
CA ALA A 117 14.93 1.83 13.53
C ALA A 117 13.64 2.02 14.34
N VAL A 118 13.62 1.46 15.53
CA VAL A 118 12.46 1.53 16.46
C VAL A 118 12.91 2.13 17.78
N GLY A 119 12.00 2.89 18.43
CA GLY A 119 12.33 3.53 19.68
C GLY A 119 11.13 4.23 20.33
N SER A 120 11.41 4.99 21.38
CA SER A 120 10.41 5.79 22.09
C SER A 120 9.87 6.91 21.21
N ARG A 121 8.56 7.20 21.31
CA ARG A 121 7.94 8.40 20.69
C ARG A 121 8.39 9.69 21.33
N ASN A 122 8.87 9.65 22.59
CA ASN A 122 9.43 10.78 23.32
C ASN A 122 10.87 10.44 23.74
N PRO A 123 11.84 10.48 22.82
CA PRO A 123 13.23 10.20 23.14
C PRO A 123 13.84 11.37 23.93
N THR A 124 14.91 11.08 24.69
CA THR A 124 15.80 12.14 25.18
C THR A 124 16.55 12.78 24.01
N GLN A 125 17.06 14.01 24.18
CA GLN A 125 17.86 14.66 23.15
C GLN A 125 19.06 13.79 22.75
N SER A 126 19.81 13.28 23.73
CA SER A 126 20.95 12.37 23.47
C SER A 126 20.55 11.08 22.74
N GLY A 127 19.38 10.51 23.06
CA GLY A 127 18.85 9.34 22.36
C GLY A 127 18.51 9.64 20.90
N SER A 128 17.93 10.79 20.62
CA SER A 128 17.63 11.26 19.26
C SER A 128 18.91 11.49 18.46
N ASP A 129 19.91 12.16 19.04
CA ASP A 129 21.20 12.43 18.40
C ASP A 129 21.95 11.13 18.06
N THR A 130 21.97 10.18 19.01
CA THR A 130 22.57 8.86 18.78
C THR A 130 21.86 8.09 17.65
N ALA A 131 20.52 8.09 17.66
CA ALA A 131 19.73 7.40 16.61
C ALA A 131 20.00 8.01 15.23
N PHE A 132 20.08 9.35 15.14
CA PHE A 132 20.38 10.05 13.91
C PHE A 132 21.78 9.70 13.37
N GLU A 133 22.83 9.78 14.21
CA GLU A 133 24.20 9.46 13.80
C GLU A 133 24.35 8.00 13.38
N PHE A 134 23.69 7.08 14.08
CA PHE A 134 23.70 5.65 13.73
C PHE A 134 23.00 5.42 12.39
N ALA A 135 21.82 5.99 12.20
CA ALA A 135 21.06 5.88 10.96
C ALA A 135 21.85 6.46 9.78
N ARG A 136 22.48 7.63 9.96
CA ARG A 136 23.34 8.26 8.95
C ARG A 136 24.51 7.37 8.56
N ALA A 137 25.25 6.86 9.54
CA ALA A 137 26.43 6.01 9.29
C ALA A 137 26.08 4.70 8.55
N LEU A 138 24.89 4.14 8.81
CA LEU A 138 24.40 2.94 8.13
C LEU A 138 23.89 3.26 6.71
N ALA A 139 23.21 4.38 6.54
CA ALA A 139 22.75 4.85 5.23
C ALA A 139 23.91 5.14 4.27
N GLU A 140 25.00 5.76 4.78
CA GLU A 140 26.25 5.99 4.02
C GLU A 140 26.91 4.68 3.55
N ARG A 141 26.58 3.55 4.19
CA ARG A 141 27.02 2.20 3.80
C ARG A 141 26.04 1.44 2.91
N GLY A 142 25.02 2.11 2.39
CA GLY A 142 24.06 1.54 1.47
C GLY A 142 22.87 0.82 2.11
N LEU A 143 22.61 1.04 3.41
CA LEU A 143 21.40 0.50 4.06
C LEU A 143 20.27 1.52 4.00
N THR A 144 19.09 1.06 3.63
CA THR A 144 17.87 1.87 3.75
C THR A 144 17.34 1.79 5.18
N ILE A 145 17.20 2.95 5.84
CA ILE A 145 16.66 3.00 7.19
C ILE A 145 15.13 3.11 7.12
N VAL A 146 14.43 2.22 7.80
CA VAL A 146 12.97 2.19 7.90
C VAL A 146 12.58 2.58 9.32
N SER A 147 11.82 3.66 9.45
CA SER A 147 11.31 4.13 10.75
C SER A 147 9.83 4.45 10.66
N GLY A 148 9.11 4.26 11.77
CA GLY A 148 7.74 4.75 11.92
C GLY A 148 7.73 6.28 12.13
N LEU A 149 6.66 6.94 11.65
CA LEU A 149 6.39 8.37 11.85
C LEU A 149 5.54 8.58 13.11
#